data_ad26cc706e659002df5169adcdd8d960
#
_entry.id   ad26cc706e659002df5169adcdd8d960
#
_cell.length_a   1.000
_cell.length_b   1.000
_cell.length_c   1.000
_cell.angle_alpha   90.00
_cell.angle_beta   90.00
_cell.angle_gamma   90.00
#
_symmetry.space_group_name_H-M   'P 1'
#
loop_
_entity.id
_entity.type
_entity.pdbx_description
1 polymer ?
#
loop_
_entity_poly.entity_id
_entity_poly.type
_entity_poly.pdbx_seq_one_letter_code
_entity_poly.pdbx_strand_id
1 'polypeptide(L)'
;KIIELQNITVFQQRNKVFDNFSLSLERGQNTVILGPNGAGKTTFLKLLNRELYIVESENSSIKLFGKGRWDVQELRAHLGVVSHHLQSNYSNNALGLYVVLSGFYASDGIWQHQNFETEHIELAHQVMNLLGIEDLKSRQFSTMSTGEQRKFLLARALVHDPEVLVLDEPTSGLDLRACFQYLEIIQGLMSMGTNVILVTHHVHEIPPEITRAILLKEAKVVDDGDKSKVLTSKTLSKLFDRPIKIIEENGFYQALPG
;
A
#
# COMPACT_ATOMS: atom_id res chain seq x y z
N LYS A 1 -0.20 -0.55 -18.51
CA LYS A 1 0.35 0.10 -17.31
C LYS A 1 -0.78 0.54 -16.40
N ILE A 2 -0.62 0.33 -15.10
CA ILE A 2 -1.56 0.81 -14.09
C ILE A 2 -1.15 2.19 -13.54
N ILE A 3 0.16 2.44 -13.44
CA ILE A 3 0.71 3.72 -13.00
C ILE A 3 1.78 4.14 -13.99
N GLU A 4 1.69 5.36 -14.48
CA GLU A 4 2.71 6.01 -15.29
C GLU A 4 2.97 7.40 -14.75
N LEU A 5 4.16 7.60 -14.22
CA LEU A 5 4.71 8.90 -13.83
C LEU A 5 5.83 9.24 -14.81
N GLN A 6 5.74 10.37 -15.48
CA GLN A 6 6.73 10.78 -16.48
C GLN A 6 7.23 12.20 -16.17
N ASN A 7 8.52 12.31 -15.92
CA ASN A 7 9.22 13.58 -15.67
C ASN A 7 8.53 14.49 -14.66
N ILE A 8 7.94 13.92 -13.61
CA ILE A 8 7.16 14.68 -12.65
C ILE A 8 8.03 15.44 -11.66
N THR A 9 7.62 16.66 -11.34
CA THR A 9 8.16 17.47 -10.23
C THR A 9 7.07 17.66 -9.20
N VAL A 10 7.39 17.41 -7.92
CA VAL A 10 6.44 17.48 -6.82
C VAL A 10 7.05 18.23 -5.65
N PHE A 11 6.27 19.17 -5.11
CA PHE A 11 6.60 19.87 -3.88
C PHE A 11 5.72 19.40 -2.73
N GLN A 12 6.32 19.23 -1.56
CA GLN A 12 5.61 19.07 -0.29
C GLN A 12 5.91 20.30 0.55
N GLN A 13 4.92 21.17 0.71
CA GLN A 13 5.10 22.52 1.22
C GLN A 13 6.11 23.30 0.34
N ARG A 14 7.27 23.73 0.89
CA ARG A 14 8.31 24.44 0.15
C ARG A 14 9.46 23.54 -0.33
N ASN A 15 9.44 22.26 0.02
CA ASN A 15 10.52 21.34 -0.32
C ASN A 15 10.17 20.59 -1.62
N LYS A 16 11.05 20.67 -2.61
CA LYS A 16 10.99 19.84 -3.80
C LYS A 16 11.36 18.40 -3.39
N VAL A 17 10.42 17.48 -3.49
CA VAL A 17 10.64 16.07 -3.16
C VAL A 17 10.99 15.30 -4.43
N PHE A 18 10.15 15.33 -5.46
CA PHE A 18 10.48 14.75 -6.74
C PHE A 18 10.95 15.84 -7.72
N ASP A 19 12.00 15.54 -8.45
CA ASP A 19 12.56 16.40 -9.48
C ASP A 19 12.83 15.53 -10.72
N ASN A 20 12.04 15.75 -11.77
CA ASN A 20 12.12 14.97 -13.02
C ASN A 20 12.00 13.46 -12.81
N PHE A 21 11.12 13.03 -11.87
CA PHE A 21 10.95 11.65 -11.49
C PHE A 21 10.05 10.90 -12.48
N SER A 22 10.48 9.70 -12.86
CA SER A 22 9.71 8.82 -13.73
C SER A 22 9.64 7.42 -13.15
N LEU A 23 8.45 6.80 -13.21
CA LEU A 23 8.19 5.44 -12.75
C LEU A 23 6.98 4.88 -13.49
N SER A 24 7.04 3.61 -13.88
CA SER A 24 5.86 2.92 -14.40
C SER A 24 5.67 1.56 -13.73
N LEU A 25 4.40 1.21 -13.43
CA LEU A 25 4.01 -0.07 -12.89
C LEU A 25 3.03 -0.75 -13.84
N GLU A 26 3.23 -2.06 -14.04
CA GLU A 26 2.46 -2.84 -14.99
C GLU A 26 1.32 -3.60 -14.29
N ARG A 27 0.24 -3.84 -15.03
CA ARG A 27 -0.88 -4.66 -14.54
C ARG A 27 -0.46 -6.12 -14.36
N GLY A 28 -0.89 -6.74 -13.26
CA GLY A 28 -0.60 -8.14 -12.97
C GLY A 28 0.85 -8.41 -12.51
N GLN A 29 1.64 -7.36 -12.26
CA GLN A 29 2.99 -7.48 -11.73
C GLN A 29 3.04 -7.02 -10.28
N ASN A 30 3.08 -7.96 -9.35
CA ASN A 30 3.28 -7.65 -7.93
C ASN A 30 4.66 -7.03 -7.71
N THR A 31 4.67 -5.83 -7.17
CA THR A 31 5.87 -4.99 -7.11
C THR A 31 6.12 -4.49 -5.70
N VAL A 32 7.37 -4.53 -5.24
CA VAL A 32 7.78 -3.82 -4.02
C VAL A 32 8.54 -2.53 -4.37
N ILE A 33 8.20 -1.46 -3.67
CA ILE A 33 8.95 -0.20 -3.64
C ILE A 33 9.66 -0.13 -2.29
N LEU A 34 10.97 -0.37 -2.31
CA LEU A 34 11.82 -0.45 -1.12
C LEU A 34 12.72 0.77 -1.03
N GLY A 35 12.86 1.36 0.14
CA GLY A 35 13.80 2.46 0.35
C GLY A 35 13.82 2.94 1.80
N PRO A 36 14.90 3.62 2.21
CA PRO A 36 15.02 4.17 3.56
C PRO A 36 13.95 5.24 3.84
N ASN A 37 13.85 5.65 5.11
CA ASN A 37 13.00 6.79 5.47
C ASN A 37 13.49 8.04 4.73
N GLY A 38 12.55 8.86 4.24
CA GLY A 38 12.86 10.02 3.42
C GLY A 38 13.15 9.74 1.93
N ALA A 39 13.09 8.49 1.48
CA ALA A 39 13.33 8.13 0.07
C ALA A 39 12.25 8.62 -0.92
N GLY A 40 11.13 9.18 -0.44
CA GLY A 40 10.02 9.64 -1.28
C GLY A 40 8.81 8.69 -1.32
N LYS A 41 8.83 7.57 -0.59
CA LYS A 41 7.74 6.58 -0.55
C LYS A 41 6.38 7.20 -0.21
N THR A 42 6.32 7.98 0.87
CA THR A 42 5.09 8.67 1.30
C THR A 42 4.61 9.69 0.25
N THR A 43 5.51 10.38 -0.43
CA THR A 43 5.17 11.31 -1.50
C THR A 43 4.57 10.57 -2.70
N PHE A 44 5.12 9.42 -3.06
CA PHE A 44 4.57 8.53 -4.08
C PHE A 44 3.13 8.10 -3.73
N LEU A 45 2.90 7.65 -2.49
CA LEU A 45 1.56 7.25 -2.04
C LEU A 45 0.56 8.41 -2.07
N LYS A 46 0.96 9.60 -1.63
CA LYS A 46 0.12 10.80 -1.68
C LYS A 46 -0.23 11.22 -3.10
N LEU A 47 0.64 11.00 -4.07
CA LEU A 47 0.33 11.21 -5.49
C LEU A 47 -0.75 10.23 -5.98
N LEU A 48 -0.66 8.95 -5.60
CA LEU A 48 -1.67 7.95 -5.96
C LEU A 48 -3.03 8.28 -5.35
N ASN A 49 -3.05 8.76 -4.11
CA ASN A 49 -4.27 9.15 -3.40
C ASN A 49 -4.83 10.51 -3.83
N ARG A 50 -4.17 11.22 -4.76
CA ARG A 50 -4.51 12.60 -5.16
C ARG A 50 -4.47 13.62 -4.01
N GLU A 51 -3.67 13.36 -2.99
CA GLU A 51 -3.37 14.29 -1.90
C GLU A 51 -2.26 15.28 -2.27
N LEU A 52 -1.43 14.94 -3.25
CA LEU A 52 -0.41 15.79 -3.86
C LEU A 52 -0.58 15.83 -5.37
N TYR A 53 -0.17 16.93 -5.97
CA TYR A 53 -0.23 17.18 -7.40
C TYR A 53 1.16 17.47 -7.95
N ILE A 54 1.35 17.18 -9.23
CA ILE A 54 2.58 17.48 -9.96
C ILE A 54 2.61 18.98 -10.36
N VAL A 55 3.80 19.52 -10.53
CA VAL A 55 3.98 20.77 -11.25
C VAL A 55 3.76 20.49 -12.73
N GLU A 56 2.79 21.19 -13.33
CA GLU A 56 2.50 21.02 -14.74
C GLU A 56 3.67 21.54 -15.61
N SER A 57 4.13 20.73 -16.54
CA SER A 57 5.09 21.10 -17.59
C SER A 57 4.78 20.31 -18.87
N GLU A 58 5.25 20.80 -20.01
CA GLU A 58 4.99 20.18 -21.33
C GLU A 58 5.38 18.69 -21.39
N ASN A 59 6.42 18.30 -20.65
CA ASN A 59 6.97 16.93 -20.65
C ASN A 59 6.58 16.12 -19.42
N SER A 60 5.74 16.65 -18.53
CA SER A 60 5.31 15.95 -17.32
C SER A 60 3.92 15.35 -17.45
N SER A 61 3.74 14.12 -16.99
CA SER A 61 2.43 13.50 -16.94
C SER A 61 2.30 12.49 -15.80
N ILE A 62 1.07 12.38 -15.31
CA ILE A 62 0.65 11.30 -14.40
C ILE A 62 -0.58 10.62 -15.00
N LYS A 63 -0.48 9.32 -15.24
CA LYS A 63 -1.61 8.48 -15.66
C LYS A 63 -1.77 7.34 -14.71
N LEU A 64 -3.00 7.15 -14.21
CA LEU A 64 -3.42 6.00 -13.44
C LEU A 64 -4.44 5.24 -14.27
N PHE A 65 -4.25 3.94 -14.44
CA PHE A 65 -5.09 3.09 -15.31
C PHE A 65 -5.29 3.67 -16.72
N GLY A 66 -4.23 4.31 -17.26
CA GLY A 66 -4.25 4.96 -18.58
C GLY A 66 -4.92 6.34 -18.64
N LYS A 67 -5.61 6.81 -17.58
CA LYS A 67 -6.29 8.10 -17.53
C LYS A 67 -5.44 9.14 -16.79
N GLY A 68 -5.33 10.36 -17.31
CA GLY A 68 -4.64 11.48 -16.64
C GLY A 68 -5.49 12.21 -15.60
N ARG A 69 -6.82 12.15 -15.74
CA ARG A 69 -7.79 12.76 -14.80
C ARG A 69 -8.76 11.71 -14.31
N TRP A 70 -9.07 11.77 -13.03
CA TRP A 70 -9.97 10.86 -12.34
C TRP A 70 -10.91 11.63 -11.43
N ASP A 71 -12.13 11.19 -11.34
CA ASP A 71 -12.92 11.41 -10.13
C ASP A 71 -12.29 10.63 -8.98
N VAL A 72 -12.20 11.24 -7.80
CA VAL A 72 -11.48 10.64 -6.66
C VAL A 72 -12.19 9.38 -6.16
N GLN A 73 -13.52 9.34 -6.21
CA GLN A 73 -14.29 8.15 -5.78
C GLN A 73 -14.11 7.01 -6.79
N GLU A 74 -14.18 7.32 -8.11
CA GLU A 74 -13.92 6.35 -9.17
C GLU A 74 -12.50 5.76 -9.05
N LEU A 75 -11.48 6.60 -8.81
CA LEU A 75 -10.11 6.11 -8.62
C LEU A 75 -9.98 5.15 -7.45
N ARG A 76 -10.64 5.46 -6.33
CA ARG A 76 -10.58 4.64 -5.11
C ARG A 76 -11.30 3.29 -5.24
N ALA A 77 -12.24 3.17 -6.17
CA ALA A 77 -12.81 1.87 -6.53
C ALA A 77 -11.81 0.96 -7.27
N HIS A 78 -10.86 1.55 -8.01
CA HIS A 78 -9.81 0.79 -8.71
C HIS A 78 -8.54 0.58 -7.88
N LEU A 79 -8.30 1.45 -6.89
CA LEU A 79 -7.05 1.50 -6.10
C LEU A 79 -7.36 1.43 -4.60
N GLY A 80 -7.24 0.24 -4.02
CA GLY A 80 -7.30 0.05 -2.57
C GLY A 80 -5.99 0.49 -1.92
N VAL A 81 -6.02 1.37 -0.93
CA VAL A 81 -4.83 1.81 -0.22
C VAL A 81 -4.95 1.55 1.28
N VAL A 82 -3.99 0.83 1.83
CA VAL A 82 -3.85 0.60 3.26
C VAL A 82 -2.60 1.31 3.75
N SER A 83 -2.78 2.37 4.53
CA SER A 83 -1.67 3.12 5.13
C SER A 83 -1.77 3.16 6.65
N HIS A 84 -0.63 3.35 7.31
CA HIS A 84 -0.56 3.45 8.76
C HIS A 84 -1.36 4.65 9.32
N HIS A 85 -1.43 5.75 8.58
CA HIS A 85 -2.16 6.95 9.00
C HIS A 85 -3.66 6.71 9.17
N LEU A 86 -4.26 5.82 8.40
CA LEU A 86 -5.69 5.51 8.51
C LEU A 86 -6.06 4.94 9.87
N GLN A 87 -5.15 4.23 10.53
CA GLN A 87 -5.42 3.61 11.83
C GLN A 87 -5.74 4.64 12.93
N SER A 88 -5.08 5.79 12.90
CA SER A 88 -5.23 6.85 13.90
C SER A 88 -6.40 7.82 13.64
N ASN A 89 -7.03 7.74 12.46
CA ASN A 89 -8.05 8.69 12.04
C ASN A 89 -9.45 8.33 12.55
N TYR A 90 -9.68 7.06 12.87
CA TYR A 90 -10.99 6.62 13.33
C TYR A 90 -11.29 7.06 14.76
N SER A 91 -12.55 7.44 14.99
CA SER A 91 -13.04 7.76 16.35
C SER A 91 -12.95 6.55 17.27
N ASN A 92 -12.75 6.78 18.56
CA ASN A 92 -12.63 5.71 19.55
C ASN A 92 -13.87 4.78 19.61
N ASN A 93 -15.03 5.27 19.18
CA ASN A 93 -16.30 4.53 19.21
C ASN A 93 -16.65 3.88 17.86
N ALA A 94 -15.79 3.98 16.84
CA ALA A 94 -16.05 3.36 15.54
C ALA A 94 -16.13 1.83 15.69
N LEU A 95 -17.21 1.21 15.21
CA LEU A 95 -17.35 -0.24 15.19
C LEU A 95 -16.64 -0.82 13.96
N GLY A 96 -16.14 -2.05 14.06
CA GLY A 96 -15.44 -2.72 12.98
C GLY A 96 -16.21 -2.70 11.65
N LEU A 97 -17.51 -3.03 11.66
CA LEU A 97 -18.34 -2.95 10.46
C LEU A 97 -18.31 -1.55 9.82
N TYR A 98 -18.37 -0.50 10.64
CA TYR A 98 -18.38 0.86 10.11
C TYR A 98 -17.03 1.29 9.56
N VAL A 99 -15.93 0.76 10.08
CA VAL A 99 -14.60 0.94 9.47
C VAL A 99 -14.59 0.36 8.06
N VAL A 100 -15.12 -0.84 7.86
CA VAL A 100 -15.18 -1.49 6.54
C VAL A 100 -16.10 -0.71 5.60
N LEU A 101 -17.32 -0.40 6.03
CA LEU A 101 -18.32 0.35 5.24
C LEU A 101 -17.82 1.74 4.83
N SER A 102 -16.97 2.40 5.65
CA SER A 102 -16.41 3.70 5.30
C SER A 102 -15.55 3.66 4.02
N GLY A 103 -15.12 2.46 3.59
CA GLY A 103 -14.42 2.24 2.33
C GLY A 103 -15.22 2.69 1.11
N PHE A 104 -16.54 2.47 1.10
CA PHE A 104 -17.42 2.86 -0.01
C PHE A 104 -17.46 4.37 -0.28
N TYR A 105 -17.25 5.17 0.75
CA TYR A 105 -17.19 6.63 0.62
C TYR A 105 -15.77 7.19 0.74
N ALA A 106 -14.78 6.30 0.88
CA ALA A 106 -13.39 6.68 1.08
C ALA A 106 -13.19 7.69 2.23
N SER A 107 -14.00 7.59 3.27
CA SER A 107 -14.02 8.47 4.44
C SER A 107 -13.34 7.81 5.65
N ASP A 108 -12.89 8.60 6.61
CA ASP A 108 -12.30 8.13 7.88
C ASP A 108 -13.38 7.93 8.95
N GLY A 109 -14.54 7.43 8.57
CA GLY A 109 -15.70 7.17 9.41
C GLY A 109 -17.01 7.28 8.63
N ILE A 110 -18.12 6.98 9.31
CA ILE A 110 -19.47 7.13 8.75
C ILE A 110 -20.07 8.46 9.19
N TRP A 111 -20.59 9.20 8.22
CA TRP A 111 -21.26 10.46 8.42
C TRP A 111 -22.78 10.31 8.27
N GLN A 112 -23.58 11.14 8.92
CA GLN A 112 -25.06 11.06 8.96
C GLN A 112 -25.73 11.06 7.57
N HIS A 113 -25.07 11.58 6.55
CA HIS A 113 -25.59 11.63 5.17
C HIS A 113 -25.22 10.40 4.33
N GLN A 114 -24.43 9.48 4.86
CA GLN A 114 -24.03 8.25 4.15
C GLN A 114 -25.09 7.17 4.38
N ASN A 115 -25.70 6.71 3.29
CA ASN A 115 -26.66 5.61 3.29
C ASN A 115 -26.01 4.37 2.69
N PHE A 116 -26.10 3.26 3.39
CA PHE A 116 -25.61 1.98 2.90
C PHE A 116 -26.78 1.14 2.41
N GLU A 117 -26.70 0.72 1.18
CA GLU A 117 -27.62 -0.25 0.60
C GLU A 117 -27.33 -1.64 1.17
N THR A 118 -28.29 -2.55 1.06
CA THR A 118 -28.12 -3.93 1.53
C THR A 118 -26.91 -4.59 0.91
N GLU A 119 -26.65 -4.33 -0.38
CA GLU A 119 -25.51 -4.85 -1.12
C GLU A 119 -24.16 -4.39 -0.52
N HIS A 120 -24.03 -3.15 -0.10
CA HIS A 120 -22.81 -2.66 0.58
C HIS A 120 -22.53 -3.41 1.88
N ILE A 121 -23.60 -3.68 2.64
CA ILE A 121 -23.51 -4.41 3.91
C ILE A 121 -23.10 -5.87 3.65
N GLU A 122 -23.70 -6.52 2.65
CA GLU A 122 -23.37 -7.89 2.26
C GLU A 122 -21.91 -8.02 1.79
N LEU A 123 -21.44 -7.11 0.95
CA LEU A 123 -20.04 -7.07 0.52
C LEU A 123 -19.08 -6.88 1.69
N ALA A 124 -19.39 -5.96 2.63
CA ALA A 124 -18.59 -5.78 3.83
C ALA A 124 -18.50 -7.07 4.67
N HIS A 125 -19.63 -7.80 4.83
CA HIS A 125 -19.65 -9.09 5.51
C HIS A 125 -18.81 -10.15 4.79
N GLN A 126 -18.91 -10.24 3.44
CA GLN A 126 -18.12 -11.17 2.64
C GLN A 126 -16.62 -10.93 2.82
N VAL A 127 -16.18 -9.68 2.73
CA VAL A 127 -14.76 -9.32 2.91
C VAL A 127 -14.29 -9.58 4.34
N MET A 128 -15.11 -9.27 5.35
CA MET A 128 -14.76 -9.58 6.75
C MET A 128 -14.65 -11.08 6.99
N ASN A 129 -15.51 -11.90 6.39
CA ASN A 129 -15.41 -13.36 6.44
C ASN A 129 -14.14 -13.86 5.76
N LEU A 130 -13.80 -13.34 4.58
CA LEU A 130 -12.56 -13.67 3.86
C LEU A 130 -11.31 -13.44 4.73
N LEU A 131 -11.31 -12.36 5.52
CA LEU A 131 -10.18 -11.98 6.38
C LEU A 131 -10.26 -12.58 7.80
N GLY A 132 -11.31 -13.36 8.11
CA GLY A 132 -11.51 -14.00 9.42
C GLY A 132 -11.72 -13.01 10.56
N ILE A 133 -12.45 -11.92 10.33
CA ILE A 133 -12.73 -10.84 11.29
C ILE A 133 -14.23 -10.54 11.48
N GLU A 134 -15.10 -11.33 10.89
CA GLU A 134 -16.55 -11.13 10.94
C GLU A 134 -17.10 -11.09 12.37
N ASP A 135 -16.59 -11.94 13.25
CA ASP A 135 -16.99 -12.00 14.66
C ASP A 135 -16.67 -10.73 15.45
N LEU A 136 -15.79 -9.89 14.91
CA LEU A 136 -15.35 -8.63 15.54
C LEU A 136 -16.11 -7.40 15.01
N LYS A 137 -17.07 -7.56 14.10
CA LYS A 137 -17.79 -6.46 13.43
C LYS A 137 -18.44 -5.45 14.37
N SER A 138 -18.95 -5.90 15.50
CA SER A 138 -19.63 -5.05 16.51
C SER A 138 -18.68 -4.57 17.61
N ARG A 139 -17.40 -4.91 17.55
CA ARG A 139 -16.40 -4.46 18.53
C ARG A 139 -15.89 -3.06 18.16
N GLN A 140 -15.59 -2.25 19.16
CA GLN A 140 -14.98 -0.95 18.95
C GLN A 140 -13.57 -1.11 18.38
N PHE A 141 -13.26 -0.44 17.28
CA PHE A 141 -12.01 -0.52 16.57
C PHE A 141 -10.81 -0.17 17.47
N SER A 142 -10.93 0.85 18.32
CA SER A 142 -9.90 1.27 19.27
C SER A 142 -9.55 0.22 20.33
N THR A 143 -10.42 -0.76 20.58
CA THR A 143 -10.18 -1.85 21.55
C THR A 143 -9.62 -3.11 20.93
N MET A 144 -9.44 -3.13 19.62
CA MET A 144 -8.87 -4.25 18.89
C MET A 144 -7.34 -4.22 18.97
N SER A 145 -6.72 -5.39 18.86
CA SER A 145 -5.26 -5.48 18.69
C SER A 145 -4.82 -4.81 17.38
N THR A 146 -3.56 -4.40 17.29
CA THR A 146 -3.00 -3.79 16.07
C THR A 146 -3.20 -4.69 14.85
N GLY A 147 -3.05 -6.02 14.99
CA GLY A 147 -3.27 -6.99 13.92
C GLY A 147 -4.73 -7.06 13.46
N GLU A 148 -5.69 -7.06 14.40
CA GLU A 148 -7.12 -6.99 14.08
C GLU A 148 -7.44 -5.68 13.36
N GLN A 149 -6.96 -4.54 13.87
CA GLN A 149 -7.17 -3.23 13.23
C GLN A 149 -6.62 -3.21 11.79
N ARG A 150 -5.44 -3.79 11.54
CA ARG A 150 -4.85 -3.90 10.19
C ARG A 150 -5.74 -4.72 9.25
N LYS A 151 -6.32 -5.82 9.72
CA LYS A 151 -7.27 -6.62 8.93
C LYS A 151 -8.53 -5.82 8.58
N PHE A 152 -9.07 -5.02 9.51
CA PHE A 152 -10.21 -4.14 9.21
C PHE A 152 -9.88 -3.04 8.20
N LEU A 153 -8.68 -2.43 8.26
CA LEU A 153 -8.23 -1.49 7.25
C LEU A 153 -8.00 -2.14 5.88
N LEU A 154 -7.54 -3.39 5.88
CA LEU A 154 -7.45 -4.18 4.65
C LEU A 154 -8.84 -4.50 4.10
N ALA A 155 -9.79 -4.93 4.94
CA ALA A 155 -11.18 -5.14 4.54
C ALA A 155 -11.79 -3.89 3.92
N ARG A 156 -11.58 -2.74 4.55
CA ARG A 156 -12.00 -1.44 4.04
C ARG A 156 -11.47 -1.13 2.63
N ALA A 157 -10.22 -1.49 2.36
CA ALA A 157 -9.60 -1.27 1.05
C ALA A 157 -10.12 -2.25 -0.01
N LEU A 158 -10.64 -3.40 0.39
CA LEU A 158 -11.10 -4.47 -0.50
C LEU A 158 -12.60 -4.43 -0.84
N VAL A 159 -13.43 -3.60 -0.18
CA VAL A 159 -14.89 -3.60 -0.41
C VAL A 159 -15.33 -3.24 -1.84
N HIS A 160 -14.45 -2.60 -2.62
CA HIS A 160 -14.68 -2.28 -4.04
C HIS A 160 -14.07 -3.30 -4.99
N ASP A 161 -13.49 -4.39 -4.49
CA ASP A 161 -12.73 -5.34 -5.32
C ASP A 161 -11.70 -4.63 -6.22
N PRO A 162 -10.76 -3.85 -5.65
CA PRO A 162 -9.89 -3.00 -6.43
C PRO A 162 -8.93 -3.80 -7.31
N GLU A 163 -8.67 -3.31 -8.52
CA GLU A 163 -7.67 -3.91 -9.42
C GLU A 163 -6.26 -3.93 -8.81
N VAL A 164 -5.96 -2.97 -7.95
CA VAL A 164 -4.64 -2.79 -7.33
C VAL A 164 -4.80 -2.49 -5.85
N LEU A 165 -4.04 -3.22 -5.05
CA LEU A 165 -3.93 -3.00 -3.61
C LEU A 165 -2.53 -2.42 -3.30
N VAL A 166 -2.50 -1.23 -2.74
CA VAL A 166 -1.27 -0.57 -2.27
C VAL A 166 -1.18 -0.70 -0.76
N LEU A 167 -0.08 -1.30 -0.29
CA LEU A 167 0.17 -1.57 1.12
C LEU A 167 1.38 -0.75 1.58
N ASP A 168 1.17 0.16 2.53
CA ASP A 168 2.22 1.00 3.10
C ASP A 168 2.66 0.44 4.45
N GLU A 169 3.87 -0.12 4.51
CA GLU A 169 4.47 -0.72 5.71
C GLU A 169 3.49 -1.64 6.46
N PRO A 170 2.96 -2.68 5.79
CA PRO A 170 1.77 -3.40 6.25
C PRO A 170 1.96 -4.14 7.57
N THR A 171 3.19 -4.53 7.92
CA THR A 171 3.46 -5.27 9.15
C THR A 171 4.08 -4.42 10.26
N SER A 172 4.23 -3.11 10.03
CA SER A 172 4.78 -2.20 11.03
C SER A 172 3.96 -2.21 12.33
N GLY A 173 4.63 -2.43 13.46
CA GLY A 173 3.98 -2.48 14.79
C GLY A 173 3.26 -3.79 15.10
N LEU A 174 3.35 -4.81 14.24
CA LEU A 174 2.83 -6.15 14.51
C LEU A 174 3.87 -7.00 15.25
N ASP A 175 3.40 -7.88 16.14
CA ASP A 175 4.22 -8.95 16.63
C ASP A 175 4.48 -10.01 15.54
N LEU A 176 5.41 -10.93 15.77
CA LEU A 176 5.83 -11.91 14.78
C LEU A 176 4.68 -12.79 14.27
N ARG A 177 3.77 -13.20 15.17
CA ARG A 177 2.61 -14.00 14.81
C ARG A 177 1.65 -13.24 13.91
N ALA A 178 1.28 -12.03 14.32
CA ALA A 178 0.39 -11.18 13.55
C ALA A 178 1.01 -10.77 12.19
N CYS A 179 2.32 -10.54 12.16
CA CYS A 179 3.08 -10.29 10.94
C CYS A 179 2.91 -11.42 9.93
N PHE A 180 3.21 -12.68 10.33
CA PHE A 180 3.09 -13.83 9.44
C PHE A 180 1.65 -14.06 8.98
N GLN A 181 0.68 -13.98 9.88
CA GLN A 181 -0.74 -14.11 9.51
C GLN A 181 -1.18 -13.04 8.50
N TYR A 182 -0.67 -11.81 8.64
CA TYR A 182 -0.99 -10.73 7.71
C TYR A 182 -0.34 -10.95 6.35
N LEU A 183 0.92 -11.40 6.30
CA LEU A 183 1.60 -11.75 5.05
C LEU A 183 0.92 -12.94 4.34
N GLU A 184 0.46 -13.96 5.07
CA GLU A 184 -0.31 -15.07 4.50
C GLU A 184 -1.62 -14.58 3.83
N ILE A 185 -2.31 -13.63 4.45
CA ILE A 185 -3.49 -13.01 3.84
C ILE A 185 -3.13 -12.29 2.52
N ILE A 186 -2.05 -11.50 2.52
CA ILE A 186 -1.58 -10.78 1.32
C ILE A 186 -1.21 -11.79 0.22
N GLN A 187 -0.52 -12.89 0.55
CA GLN A 187 -0.20 -13.96 -0.40
C GLN A 187 -1.48 -14.60 -0.98
N GLY A 188 -2.47 -14.88 -0.13
CA GLY A 188 -3.77 -15.37 -0.57
C GLY A 188 -4.45 -14.43 -1.56
N LEU A 189 -4.45 -13.12 -1.30
CA LEU A 189 -5.01 -12.11 -2.22
C LEU A 189 -4.27 -12.09 -3.56
N MET A 190 -2.94 -12.12 -3.56
CA MET A 190 -2.14 -12.20 -4.79
C MET A 190 -2.42 -13.48 -5.58
N SER A 191 -2.59 -14.60 -4.89
CA SER A 191 -2.94 -15.89 -5.52
C SER A 191 -4.34 -15.90 -6.14
N MET A 192 -5.26 -15.09 -5.62
CA MET A 192 -6.58 -14.85 -6.19
C MET A 192 -6.58 -13.83 -7.34
N GLY A 193 -5.43 -13.24 -7.68
CA GLY A 193 -5.28 -12.32 -8.80
C GLY A 193 -5.23 -10.85 -8.44
N THR A 194 -5.32 -10.47 -7.16
CA THR A 194 -5.17 -9.07 -6.74
C THR A 194 -3.74 -8.60 -7.03
N ASN A 195 -3.59 -7.51 -7.76
CA ASN A 195 -2.28 -6.92 -8.02
C ASN A 195 -1.83 -6.08 -6.84
N VAL A 196 -0.69 -6.42 -6.23
CA VAL A 196 -0.18 -5.79 -5.02
C VAL A 196 1.02 -4.90 -5.32
N ILE A 197 1.00 -3.67 -4.80
CA ILE A 197 2.12 -2.76 -4.70
C ILE A 197 2.47 -2.62 -3.22
N LEU A 198 3.58 -3.22 -2.82
CA LEU A 198 4.09 -3.15 -1.46
C LEU A 198 5.07 -1.98 -1.34
N VAL A 199 4.84 -1.06 -0.41
CA VAL A 199 5.74 0.06 -0.11
C VAL A 199 6.31 -0.13 1.27
N THR A 200 7.63 -0.31 1.40
CA THR A 200 8.24 -0.63 2.68
C THR A 200 9.71 -0.19 2.77
N HIS A 201 10.26 -0.22 3.97
CA HIS A 201 11.70 -0.14 4.23
C HIS A 201 12.25 -1.47 4.82
N HIS A 202 11.41 -2.50 4.92
CA HIS A 202 11.74 -3.80 5.49
C HIS A 202 11.75 -4.91 4.45
N VAL A 203 12.87 -5.61 4.28
CA VAL A 203 12.96 -6.70 3.30
C VAL A 203 12.17 -7.94 3.72
N HIS A 204 11.96 -8.16 5.03
CA HIS A 204 11.21 -9.32 5.54
C HIS A 204 9.70 -9.22 5.29
N GLU A 205 9.20 -8.05 4.90
CA GLU A 205 7.79 -7.87 4.50
C GLU A 205 7.51 -8.33 3.06
N ILE A 206 8.55 -8.69 2.29
CA ILE A 206 8.43 -8.98 0.86
C ILE A 206 8.14 -10.47 0.66
N PRO A 207 6.89 -10.86 0.34
CA PRO A 207 6.54 -12.25 0.12
C PRO A 207 7.04 -12.79 -1.24
N PRO A 208 7.07 -14.14 -1.42
CA PRO A 208 7.55 -14.77 -2.64
C PRO A 208 6.85 -14.30 -3.92
N GLU A 209 5.55 -14.01 -3.86
CA GLU A 209 4.70 -13.61 -4.98
C GLU A 209 5.02 -12.23 -5.55
N ILE A 210 5.79 -11.41 -4.85
CA ILE A 210 6.37 -10.18 -5.40
C ILE A 210 7.45 -10.59 -6.40
N THR A 211 7.35 -10.13 -7.64
CA THR A 211 8.27 -10.48 -8.72
C THR A 211 9.21 -9.35 -9.10
N ARG A 212 8.82 -8.10 -8.88
CA ARG A 212 9.61 -6.91 -9.22
C ARG A 212 9.95 -6.12 -7.95
N ALA A 213 11.18 -5.61 -7.90
CA ALA A 213 11.62 -4.70 -6.85
C ALA A 213 12.13 -3.39 -7.45
N ILE A 214 11.70 -2.27 -6.87
CA ILE A 214 12.11 -0.92 -7.21
C ILE A 214 12.76 -0.31 -5.98
N LEU A 215 14.00 0.11 -6.09
CA LEU A 215 14.73 0.73 -5.01
C LEU A 215 14.66 2.25 -5.14
N LEU A 216 14.12 2.91 -4.10
CA LEU A 216 14.07 4.36 -4.00
C LEU A 216 15.10 4.88 -3.01
N LYS A 217 15.88 5.87 -3.42
CA LYS A 217 16.78 6.63 -2.55
C LYS A 217 16.79 8.10 -2.96
N GLU A 218 16.68 9.02 -2.00
CA GLU A 218 16.72 10.45 -2.28
C GLU A 218 15.79 10.89 -3.42
N ALA A 219 14.56 10.33 -3.38
CA ALA A 219 13.52 10.59 -4.37
C ALA A 219 13.89 10.20 -5.82
N LYS A 220 14.78 9.25 -6.00
CA LYS A 220 15.18 8.69 -7.29
C LYS A 220 15.05 7.18 -7.29
N VAL A 221 14.72 6.62 -8.44
CA VAL A 221 14.84 5.17 -8.68
C VAL A 221 16.32 4.87 -8.87
N VAL A 222 16.91 4.09 -7.97
CA VAL A 222 18.34 3.72 -8.02
C VAL A 222 18.56 2.31 -8.56
N ASP A 223 17.54 1.46 -8.53
CA ASP A 223 17.53 0.15 -9.18
C ASP A 223 16.07 -0.28 -9.41
N ASP A 224 15.82 -1.07 -10.47
CA ASP A 224 14.48 -1.52 -10.86
C ASP A 224 14.60 -2.79 -11.71
N GLY A 225 13.93 -3.84 -11.30
CA GLY A 225 13.96 -5.10 -12.05
C GLY A 225 13.42 -6.29 -11.27
N ASP A 226 13.81 -7.47 -11.72
CA ASP A 226 13.50 -8.74 -11.09
C ASP A 226 13.93 -8.73 -9.60
N LYS A 227 13.04 -9.14 -8.71
CA LYS A 227 13.25 -9.14 -7.26
C LYS A 227 14.57 -9.82 -6.88
N SER A 228 14.86 -10.97 -7.44
CA SER A 228 16.06 -11.76 -7.10
C SER A 228 17.37 -11.09 -7.55
N LYS A 229 17.33 -10.27 -8.60
CA LYS A 229 18.49 -9.54 -9.09
C LYS A 229 18.71 -8.22 -8.34
N VAL A 230 17.63 -7.59 -7.89
CA VAL A 230 17.65 -6.30 -7.22
C VAL A 230 17.93 -6.45 -5.72
N LEU A 231 17.31 -7.43 -5.03
CA LEU A 231 17.47 -7.61 -3.58
C LEU A 231 18.73 -8.39 -3.22
N THR A 232 19.89 -7.82 -3.50
CA THR A 232 21.19 -8.41 -3.18
C THR A 232 21.90 -7.68 -2.04
N SER A 233 22.84 -8.35 -1.37
CA SER A 233 23.67 -7.71 -0.33
C SER A 233 24.36 -6.45 -0.83
N LYS A 234 24.84 -6.45 -2.09
CA LYS A 234 25.54 -5.32 -2.71
C LYS A 234 24.61 -4.12 -2.93
N THR A 235 23.42 -4.35 -3.51
CA THR A 235 22.47 -3.27 -3.82
C THR A 235 21.87 -2.68 -2.57
N LEU A 236 21.50 -3.54 -1.60
CA LEU A 236 20.90 -3.07 -0.33
C LEU A 236 21.93 -2.38 0.56
N SER A 237 23.19 -2.80 0.56
CA SER A 237 24.26 -2.07 1.25
C SER A 237 24.42 -0.64 0.72
N LYS A 238 24.29 -0.43 -0.60
CA LYS A 238 24.32 0.91 -1.22
C LYS A 238 23.05 1.69 -0.95
N LEU A 239 21.88 1.03 -0.92
CA LEU A 239 20.61 1.66 -0.65
C LEU A 239 20.58 2.27 0.75
N PHE A 240 21.01 1.51 1.75
CA PHE A 240 20.94 1.88 3.17
C PHE A 240 22.23 2.47 3.74
N ASP A 241 23.27 2.67 2.91
CA ASP A 241 24.58 3.22 3.31
C ASP A 241 25.25 2.47 4.46
N ARG A 242 25.05 1.14 4.50
CA ARG A 242 25.62 0.25 5.51
C ARG A 242 25.89 -1.13 4.93
N PRO A 243 26.93 -1.83 5.40
CA PRO A 243 27.12 -3.24 5.06
C PRO A 243 25.89 -4.06 5.49
N ILE A 244 25.30 -4.76 4.53
CA ILE A 244 24.12 -5.61 4.74
C ILE A 244 24.40 -6.94 4.06
N LYS A 245 24.13 -8.03 4.79
CA LYS A 245 24.08 -9.38 4.25
C LYS A 245 22.63 -9.79 4.06
N ILE A 246 22.26 -10.23 2.88
CA ILE A 246 20.93 -10.76 2.59
C ILE A 246 20.98 -12.28 2.63
N ILE A 247 20.02 -12.86 3.32
CA ILE A 247 19.68 -14.27 3.30
C ILE A 247 18.33 -14.39 2.58
N GLU A 248 18.25 -15.30 1.64
CA GLU A 248 16.99 -15.67 0.96
C GLU A 248 16.70 -17.12 1.26
N GLU A 249 15.45 -17.39 1.66
CA GLU A 249 14.96 -18.74 1.88
C GLU A 249 13.48 -18.83 1.44
N ASN A 250 13.19 -19.75 0.52
CA ASN A 250 11.85 -19.96 -0.01
C ASN A 250 11.18 -18.68 -0.59
N GLY A 251 11.97 -17.78 -1.17
CA GLY A 251 11.51 -16.52 -1.74
C GLY A 251 11.29 -15.39 -0.73
N PHE A 252 11.47 -15.65 0.56
CA PHE A 252 11.54 -14.63 1.61
C PHE A 252 12.96 -14.11 1.80
N TYR A 253 13.09 -12.89 2.23
CA TYR A 253 14.37 -12.20 2.40
C TYR A 253 14.55 -11.72 3.83
N GLN A 254 15.77 -11.90 4.35
CA GLN A 254 16.16 -11.38 5.66
C GLN A 254 17.46 -10.57 5.53
N ALA A 255 17.45 -9.36 6.10
CA ALA A 255 18.66 -8.54 6.19
C ALA A 255 19.36 -8.77 7.53
N LEU A 256 20.67 -8.97 7.48
CA LEU A 256 21.56 -9.04 8.65
C LEU A 256 22.65 -7.98 8.52
N PRO A 257 23.26 -7.54 9.65
CA PRO A 257 24.48 -6.76 9.60
C PRO A 257 25.56 -7.50 8.80
N GLY A 258 26.21 -6.79 7.88
CA GLY A 258 27.30 -7.31 7.03
C GLY A 258 28.68 -7.05 7.60
#